data_3674c131c7426ea7afd0a9b4f81baf6f
#
_entry.id   3674c131c7426ea7afd0a9b4f81baf6f
#
_cell.length_a   1.000
_cell.length_b   1.000
_cell.length_c   1.000
_cell.angle_alpha   90.00
_cell.angle_beta   90.00
_cell.angle_gamma   90.00
#
_symmetry.space_group_name_H-M   'P 1'
#
loop_
_entity.id
_entity.type
_entity.pdbx_description
1 polymer ?
#
loop_
_entity_poly.entity_id
_entity_poly.type
_entity_poly.pdbx_seq_one_letter_code
_entity_poly.pdbx_strand_id
1 'polypeptide(L)'
;KMLDTPLSNTKENIELKGYLLKRIASIKNTKSHMSDTIRYDTIYEYLRIDTNTPDKDLLRHKYMDIRNKVKKLLDFWIKMGLITSYTEEKEGKSIAKVTISI
;
A
#
# COMPACT_ATOMS: atom_id res chain seq x y z
N LYS A 1 -7.30 17.43 -3.98
CA LYS A 1 -8.25 16.42 -3.52
C LYS A 1 -7.57 15.07 -3.39
N MET A 2 -8.02 14.28 -2.43
CA MET A 2 -7.43 12.94 -2.21
C MET A 2 -7.63 12.01 -3.39
N LEU A 3 -8.59 12.27 -4.25
CA LEU A 3 -8.83 11.49 -5.45
C LEU A 3 -7.85 11.84 -6.59
N ASP A 4 -7.20 12.99 -6.50
CA ASP A 4 -6.23 13.41 -7.51
C ASP A 4 -4.86 12.84 -7.13
N THR A 5 -4.63 11.60 -7.48
CA THR A 5 -3.39 10.89 -7.17
C THR A 5 -2.57 10.67 -8.42
N PRO A 6 -1.28 10.31 -8.29
CA PRO A 6 -0.43 10.06 -9.45
C PRO A 6 -0.75 8.78 -10.21
N LEU A 7 -1.74 8.00 -9.76
CA LEU A 7 -2.12 6.76 -10.41
C LEU A 7 -3.33 6.96 -11.32
N SER A 8 -3.38 6.21 -12.41
CA SER A 8 -4.54 6.19 -13.28
C SER A 8 -5.76 5.59 -12.57
N ASN A 9 -6.96 5.87 -13.07
CA ASN A 9 -8.20 5.44 -12.45
C ASN A 9 -8.65 4.04 -12.91
N THR A 10 -7.76 3.06 -12.87
CA THR A 10 -8.14 1.67 -13.09
C THR A 10 -8.83 1.11 -11.85
N LYS A 11 -9.61 0.06 -12.02
CA LYS A 11 -10.30 -0.58 -10.91
C LYS A 11 -9.33 -0.98 -9.80
N GLU A 12 -8.21 -1.61 -10.18
CA GLU A 12 -7.20 -2.04 -9.21
C GLU A 12 -6.62 -0.85 -8.44
N ASN A 13 -6.31 0.23 -9.14
CA ASN A 13 -5.74 1.41 -8.49
C ASN A 13 -6.75 2.08 -7.56
N ILE A 14 -8.01 2.12 -7.94
CA ILE A 14 -9.08 2.66 -7.09
C ILE A 14 -9.22 1.83 -5.83
N GLU A 15 -9.21 0.51 -5.96
CA GLU A 15 -9.29 -0.39 -4.80
C GLU A 15 -8.08 -0.22 -3.89
N LEU A 16 -6.88 -0.11 -4.46
CA LEU A 16 -5.66 0.09 -3.69
C LEU A 16 -5.71 1.41 -2.91
N LYS A 17 -6.09 2.50 -3.57
CA LYS A 17 -6.23 3.80 -2.90
C LYS A 17 -7.23 3.72 -1.76
N GLY A 18 -8.38 3.12 -2.01
CA GLY A 18 -9.43 2.99 -1.00
C GLY A 18 -8.97 2.20 0.21
N TYR A 19 -8.27 1.10 -0.01
CA TYR A 19 -7.75 0.28 1.07
C TYR A 19 -6.75 1.06 1.93
N LEU A 20 -5.80 1.73 1.29
CA LEU A 20 -4.78 2.48 2.01
C LEU A 20 -5.37 3.66 2.78
N LEU A 21 -6.31 4.39 2.17
CA LEU A 21 -6.97 5.51 2.85
C LEU A 21 -7.76 5.02 4.07
N LYS A 22 -8.42 3.89 3.95
CA LYS A 22 -9.16 3.30 5.05
C LYS A 22 -8.23 2.90 6.19
N ARG A 23 -7.08 2.32 5.88
CA ARG A 23 -6.09 1.96 6.89
C ARG A 23 -5.51 3.21 7.58
N ILE A 24 -5.20 4.24 6.80
CA ILE A 24 -4.67 5.49 7.36
C ILE A 24 -5.71 6.13 8.28
N ALA A 25 -6.97 6.16 7.88
CA ALA A 25 -8.04 6.69 8.72
C ALA A 25 -8.17 5.91 10.02
N SER A 26 -8.05 4.58 9.96
CA SER A 26 -8.10 3.74 11.16
C SER A 26 -6.93 4.04 12.10
N ILE A 27 -5.74 4.21 11.55
CA ILE A 27 -4.55 4.55 12.35
C ILE A 27 -4.74 5.90 13.04
N LYS A 28 -5.26 6.89 12.33
CA LYS A 28 -5.51 8.23 12.88
C LYS A 28 -6.56 8.24 13.98
N ASN A 29 -7.60 7.44 13.84
CA ASN A 29 -8.74 7.43 14.76
C ASN A 29 -8.50 6.58 16.00
N THR A 30 -7.57 5.65 15.95
CA THR A 30 -7.32 4.70 17.03
C THR A 30 -5.97 5.04 17.66
N LYS A 31 -5.99 5.71 18.78
CA LYS A 31 -4.81 6.39 19.31
C LYS A 31 -3.65 5.51 19.75
N SER A 32 -3.82 4.24 20.06
CA SER A 32 -2.69 3.52 20.66
C SER A 32 -2.67 2.01 20.48
N HIS A 33 -3.70 1.42 19.92
CA HIS A 33 -3.80 -0.04 19.90
C HIS A 33 -3.78 -0.66 18.52
N MET A 34 -3.90 0.14 17.46
CA MET A 34 -3.79 -0.36 16.11
C MET A 34 -2.35 -0.29 15.63
N SER A 35 -1.95 -1.33 14.94
CA SER A 35 -0.64 -1.33 14.30
C SER A 35 -0.59 -0.28 13.20
N ASP A 36 0.48 0.51 13.19
CA ASP A 36 0.77 1.47 12.11
C ASP A 36 1.30 0.76 10.88
N THR A 37 1.43 -0.53 10.93
CA THR A 37 2.07 -1.33 9.89
C THR A 37 1.02 -1.90 8.93
N ILE A 38 1.28 -1.77 7.63
CA ILE A 38 0.46 -2.37 6.59
C ILE A 38 1.31 -3.43 5.90
N ARG A 39 0.85 -4.69 5.90
CA ARG A 39 1.58 -5.78 5.26
C ARG A 39 1.19 -5.86 3.79
N TYR A 40 2.18 -6.05 2.94
CA TYR A 40 1.93 -6.21 1.51
C TYR A 40 1.14 -7.49 1.22
N ASP A 41 1.34 -8.56 2.00
CA ASP A 41 0.54 -9.78 1.85
C ASP A 41 -0.95 -9.50 1.93
N THR A 42 -1.35 -8.66 2.88
CA THR A 42 -2.75 -8.28 3.05
C THR A 42 -3.24 -7.47 1.86
N ILE A 43 -2.40 -6.58 1.33
CA ILE A 43 -2.73 -5.81 0.13
C ILE A 43 -2.96 -6.74 -1.05
N TYR A 44 -2.08 -7.72 -1.26
CA TYR A 44 -2.20 -8.67 -2.37
C TYR A 44 -3.49 -9.48 -2.27
N GLU A 45 -3.84 -9.91 -1.06
CA GLU A 45 -5.11 -10.62 -0.83
C GLU A 45 -6.31 -9.73 -1.13
N TYR A 46 -6.26 -8.48 -0.68
CA TYR A 46 -7.34 -7.53 -0.90
C TYR A 46 -7.56 -7.30 -2.39
N LEU A 47 -6.49 -7.19 -3.15
CA LEU A 47 -6.54 -6.97 -4.59
C LEU A 47 -6.79 -8.26 -5.38
N ARG A 48 -6.87 -9.40 -4.71
CA ARG A 48 -7.12 -10.71 -5.32
C ARG A 48 -6.09 -11.08 -6.37
N ILE A 49 -4.82 -10.86 -6.03
CA ILE A 49 -3.72 -11.23 -6.91
C ILE A 49 -3.65 -12.75 -7.02
N ASP A 50 -3.57 -13.27 -8.24
CA ASP A 50 -3.48 -14.71 -8.48
C ASP A 50 -2.08 -15.19 -8.11
N THR A 51 -1.95 -15.82 -6.93
CA THR A 51 -0.69 -16.35 -6.45
C THR A 51 -0.41 -17.76 -6.98
N ASN A 52 -1.38 -18.35 -7.67
CA ASN A 52 -1.26 -19.72 -8.20
C ASN A 52 -0.86 -19.75 -9.67
N THR A 53 -0.53 -18.60 -10.24
CA THR A 53 -0.09 -18.54 -11.63
C THR A 53 1.18 -19.35 -11.82
N PRO A 54 1.31 -20.12 -12.92
CA PRO A 54 2.54 -20.85 -13.20
C PRO A 54 3.72 -19.93 -13.56
N ASP A 55 3.45 -18.70 -13.98
CA ASP A 55 4.50 -17.75 -14.35
C ASP A 55 4.94 -16.96 -13.11
N LYS A 56 6.01 -17.42 -12.48
CA LYS A 56 6.52 -16.78 -11.26
C LYS A 56 7.15 -15.42 -11.54
N ASP A 57 7.69 -15.21 -12.74
CA ASP A 57 8.24 -13.91 -13.10
C ASP A 57 7.15 -12.87 -13.26
N LEU A 58 6.03 -13.25 -13.86
CA LEU A 58 4.87 -12.36 -13.98
C LEU A 58 4.36 -11.97 -12.60
N LEU A 59 4.26 -12.93 -11.68
CA LEU A 59 3.81 -12.68 -10.32
C LEU A 59 4.76 -11.72 -9.60
N ARG A 60 6.06 -11.91 -9.75
CA ARG A 60 7.07 -11.03 -9.14
C ARG A 60 6.94 -9.61 -9.67
N HIS A 61 6.75 -9.46 -10.96
CA HIS A 61 6.55 -8.14 -11.58
C HIS A 61 5.27 -7.48 -11.05
N LYS A 62 4.22 -8.26 -10.83
CA LYS A 62 2.97 -7.75 -10.28
C LYS A 62 3.16 -7.23 -8.86
N TYR A 63 3.86 -7.97 -8.03
CA TYR A 63 4.15 -7.53 -6.67
C TYR A 63 5.00 -6.25 -6.66
N MET A 64 6.00 -6.19 -7.53
CA MET A 64 6.85 -4.99 -7.65
C MET A 64 6.02 -3.79 -8.09
N ASP A 65 5.13 -3.97 -9.06
CA ASP A 65 4.25 -2.92 -9.54
C ASP A 65 3.37 -2.37 -8.42
N ILE A 66 2.79 -3.25 -7.61
CA ILE A 66 1.94 -2.84 -6.50
C ILE A 66 2.75 -2.08 -5.45
N ARG A 67 3.95 -2.56 -5.10
CA ARG A 67 4.81 -1.84 -4.16
C ARG A 67 5.15 -0.44 -4.65
N ASN A 68 5.46 -0.31 -5.95
CA ASN A 68 5.75 1.00 -6.53
C ASN A 68 4.54 1.93 -6.48
N LYS A 69 3.35 1.40 -6.71
CA LYS A 69 2.11 2.17 -6.61
C LYS A 69 1.86 2.64 -5.18
N VAL A 70 2.09 1.78 -4.19
CA VAL A 70 1.95 2.14 -2.78
C VAL A 70 2.90 3.28 -2.44
N LYS A 71 4.15 3.19 -2.87
CA LYS A 71 5.13 4.25 -2.60
C LYS A 71 4.71 5.57 -3.23
N LYS A 72 4.24 5.55 -4.47
CA LYS A 72 3.77 6.77 -5.13
C LYS A 72 2.62 7.42 -4.38
N LEU A 73 1.67 6.60 -3.91
CA LEU A 73 0.54 7.11 -3.14
C LEU A 73 0.99 7.69 -1.80
N LEU A 74 1.86 6.98 -1.09
CA LEU A 74 2.35 7.46 0.21
C LEU A 74 3.15 8.75 0.05
N ASP A 75 4.01 8.84 -0.96
CA ASP A 75 4.76 10.06 -1.23
C ASP A 75 3.83 11.23 -1.55
N PHE A 76 2.79 10.98 -2.33
CA PHE A 76 1.80 12.00 -2.66
C PHE A 76 1.07 12.48 -1.39
N TRP A 77 0.68 11.56 -0.51
CA TRP A 77 -0.02 11.90 0.71
C TRP A 77 0.85 12.61 1.74
N ILE A 78 2.16 12.36 1.71
CA ILE A 78 3.11 13.16 2.51
C ILE A 78 3.05 14.61 2.05
N LYS A 79 3.07 14.85 0.74
CA LYS A 79 2.97 16.19 0.18
C LYS A 79 1.65 16.87 0.55
N MET A 80 0.58 16.10 0.63
CA MET A 80 -0.74 16.61 0.99
C MET A 80 -0.90 16.84 2.49
N GLY A 81 0.05 16.37 3.30
CA GLY A 81 -0.06 16.51 4.75
C GLY A 81 -0.93 15.46 5.41
N LEU A 82 -1.33 14.41 4.69
CA LEU A 82 -2.17 13.35 5.25
C LEU A 82 -1.37 12.46 6.20
N ILE A 83 -0.13 12.16 5.85
CA ILE A 83 0.80 11.41 6.70
C ILE A 83 2.12 12.16 6.78
N THR A 84 2.94 11.85 7.76
CA THR A 84 4.23 12.51 7.95
C THR A 84 5.35 11.79 7.18
N SER A 85 5.40 10.46 7.30
CA SER A 85 6.43 9.65 6.67
C SER A 85 6.02 8.19 6.67
N TYR A 86 6.86 7.35 6.07
CA TYR A 86 6.69 5.91 6.13
C TYR A 86 8.06 5.23 6.07
N THR A 87 8.12 4.01 6.54
CA THR A 87 9.33 3.19 6.51
C THR A 87 8.98 1.82 5.95
N GLU A 88 9.78 1.34 5.01
CA GLU A 88 9.62 0.00 4.46
C GLU A 88 10.47 -0.98 5.26
N GLU A 89 9.92 -2.16 5.55
CA GLU A 89 10.63 -3.19 6.30
C GLU A 89 10.68 -4.47 5.48
N LYS A 90 11.85 -5.10 5.45
CA LYS A 90 12.07 -6.33 4.71
C LYS A 90 11.94 -7.55 5.61
N GLU A 91 11.45 -8.64 5.01
CA GLU A 91 11.57 -9.97 5.60
C GLU A 91 12.27 -10.82 4.55
N GLY A 92 13.50 -11.24 4.84
CA GLY A 92 14.35 -11.90 3.85
C GLY A 92 14.81 -10.92 2.79
N LYS A 93 14.61 -11.23 1.52
CA LYS A 93 15.06 -10.41 0.40
C LYS A 93 14.02 -9.43 -0.13
N SER A 94 12.78 -9.53 0.35
CA SER A 94 11.67 -8.74 -0.17
C SER A 94 11.11 -7.81 0.88
N ILE A 95 10.61 -6.66 0.42
CA ILE A 95 9.89 -5.74 1.30
C ILE A 95 8.55 -6.38 1.64
N ALA A 96 8.30 -6.59 2.94
CA ALA A 96 7.13 -7.31 3.42
C ALA A 96 6.05 -6.40 3.96
N LYS A 97 6.42 -5.23 4.46
CA LYS A 97 5.46 -4.34 5.11
C LYS A 97 5.96 -2.91 5.10
N VAL A 98 5.03 -1.98 5.33
CA VAL A 98 5.36 -0.56 5.45
C VAL A 98 4.73 -0.03 6.74
N THR A 99 5.50 0.74 7.50
CA THR A 99 5.03 1.38 8.72
C THR A 99 4.80 2.85 8.45
N ILE A 100 3.63 3.35 8.77
CA ILE A 100 3.21 4.71 8.46
C ILE A 100 3.25 5.57 9.72
N SER A 101 3.84 6.75 9.60
CA SER A 101 3.83 7.76 10.66
C SER A 101 2.81 8.84 10.33
N ILE A 102 1.92 9.07 11.25
CA ILE A 102 0.86 10.07 11.09
C ILE A 102 1.33 11.46 11.56
#